data_ddb13a33276a86b382a41790be45f806
#
_entry.id   ddb13a33276a86b382a41790be45f806
#
_cell.length_a   1.000
_cell.length_b   1.000
_cell.length_c   1.000
_cell.angle_alpha   90.00
_cell.angle_beta   90.00
_cell.angle_gamma   90.00
#
_symmetry.space_group_name_H-M   'P 1'
#
loop_
_entity.id
_entity.type
_entity.pdbx_description
1 polymer ?
#
loop_
_entity_poly.entity_id
_entity_poly.type
_entity_poly.pdbx_seq_one_letter_code
_entity_poly.pdbx_strand_id
1 'polypeptide(L)'
;MPRDQSAQQHSAASTAWPPGRPPFRADHVGSLLRPPELLRAREDFAVGRLGADQLREVEDAAIREVVRMQQEVGLRDATDGELRRESWHMDFIYQLGGITKVQDDTIRVAFHNEQKSYEWAPPSAHVVAPLTLEHTIFGEAFSFLRDTATTALPKLTIPSLSMVHYRGGRSAIDESVYPDLDQFWADLAATYAEEVRRLYDLGCRYLQFDDTSLAYMNDPEQRKHVAEIGGDPRHQHERYIENINRALAGRPADLAVTTHMCRGNNQSMWAAEGGYEFVAEALFNDLAVDGFFCEWDDERSGGFEPLRFVPKGKRVVLGLVTTKHGDLESKDALKRRIDDAARFVDLDQLCLSPQCGFSSTKEGNDLTQDQQWAKLRLIVETAQEVWGSL
;
A
#
# COMPACT_ATOMS: atom_id res chain seq x y z
N MET A 1 -43.56 -44.64 7.94
CA MET A 1 -43.01 -43.35 8.29
C MET A 1 -41.96 -42.96 7.22
N PRO A 2 -42.24 -42.01 6.37
CA PRO A 2 -41.26 -41.55 5.38
C PRO A 2 -40.28 -40.59 6.04
N ARG A 3 -38.99 -40.74 5.70
CA ARG A 3 -37.88 -39.86 6.14
C ARG A 3 -37.95 -38.57 5.34
N ASP A 4 -38.07 -37.48 6.06
CA ASP A 4 -37.97 -36.13 5.55
C ASP A 4 -36.51 -35.85 5.13
N GLN A 5 -36.30 -35.67 3.83
CA GLN A 5 -35.04 -35.20 3.22
C GLN A 5 -35.21 -33.72 2.90
N SER A 6 -35.07 -32.87 3.89
CA SER A 6 -34.86 -31.43 3.67
C SER A 6 -33.45 -31.21 3.14
N ALA A 7 -33.28 -31.23 1.82
CA ALA A 7 -32.09 -30.80 1.14
C ALA A 7 -31.89 -29.30 1.44
N GLN A 8 -30.89 -28.98 2.26
CA GLN A 8 -30.39 -27.62 2.39
C GLN A 8 -29.79 -27.21 1.02
N GLN A 9 -30.57 -26.43 0.28
CA GLN A 9 -30.06 -25.69 -0.87
C GLN A 9 -29.06 -24.63 -0.33
N HIS A 10 -27.77 -24.95 -0.40
CA HIS A 10 -26.73 -23.93 -0.32
C HIS A 10 -26.87 -23.08 -1.59
N SER A 11 -27.49 -21.92 -1.43
CA SER A 11 -27.42 -20.85 -2.43
C SER A 11 -25.95 -20.56 -2.72
N ALA A 12 -25.51 -20.92 -3.91
CA ALA A 12 -24.20 -20.48 -4.40
C ALA A 12 -24.24 -18.96 -4.45
N ALA A 13 -23.59 -18.30 -3.48
CA ALA A 13 -23.41 -16.86 -3.51
C ALA A 13 -22.77 -16.50 -4.85
N SER A 14 -23.31 -15.51 -5.52
CA SER A 14 -22.76 -14.97 -6.76
C SER A 14 -21.28 -14.68 -6.56
N THR A 15 -20.41 -15.32 -7.34
CA THR A 15 -18.96 -15.12 -7.29
C THR A 15 -18.53 -13.81 -8.00
N ALA A 16 -19.50 -13.08 -8.56
CA ALA A 16 -19.25 -11.82 -9.24
C ALA A 16 -18.92 -10.72 -8.23
N TRP A 17 -17.87 -9.96 -8.53
CA TRP A 17 -17.45 -8.80 -7.73
C TRP A 17 -18.55 -7.73 -7.70
N PRO A 18 -18.95 -7.21 -6.52
CA PRO A 18 -20.03 -6.23 -6.43
C PRO A 18 -19.74 -4.98 -7.27
N PRO A 19 -20.67 -4.51 -8.10
CA PRO A 19 -20.51 -3.28 -8.86
C PRO A 19 -20.19 -2.09 -7.93
N GLY A 20 -19.19 -1.29 -8.32
CA GLY A 20 -18.81 -0.11 -7.54
C GLY A 20 -17.97 -0.37 -6.29
N ARG A 21 -17.64 -1.62 -5.97
CA ARG A 21 -16.73 -1.95 -4.86
C ARG A 21 -15.28 -1.93 -5.34
N PRO A 22 -14.33 -1.26 -4.62
CA PRO A 22 -12.91 -1.32 -4.94
C PRO A 22 -12.28 -2.68 -4.56
N PRO A 23 -11.10 -3.03 -5.09
CA PRO A 23 -10.33 -2.23 -6.05
C PRO A 23 -11.01 -2.17 -7.41
N PHE A 24 -10.81 -1.06 -8.12
CA PHE A 24 -11.41 -0.80 -9.44
C PHE A 24 -10.56 -1.39 -10.56
N ARG A 25 -11.14 -1.50 -11.78
CA ARG A 25 -10.43 -2.05 -12.95
C ARG A 25 -9.19 -1.23 -13.34
N ALA A 26 -9.32 0.09 -13.24
CA ALA A 26 -8.21 1.04 -13.24
C ALA A 26 -8.11 1.61 -11.83
N ASP A 27 -6.98 1.43 -11.20
CA ASP A 27 -6.71 1.87 -9.84
C ASP A 27 -5.27 2.39 -9.74
N HIS A 28 -4.89 2.95 -8.60
CA HIS A 28 -3.52 3.42 -8.37
C HIS A 28 -3.10 3.23 -6.91
N VAL A 29 -1.78 3.28 -6.65
CA VAL A 29 -1.23 2.96 -5.34
C VAL A 29 -1.50 4.06 -4.31
N GLY A 30 -1.39 5.34 -4.70
CA GLY A 30 -1.76 6.43 -3.77
C GLY A 30 -0.90 7.68 -3.89
N SER A 31 0.42 7.57 -3.76
CA SER A 31 1.29 8.74 -3.78
C SER A 31 1.49 9.30 -5.19
N LEU A 32 1.48 10.63 -5.29
CA LEU A 32 1.67 11.38 -6.52
C LEU A 32 2.86 12.34 -6.38
N LEU A 33 3.43 12.73 -7.54
CA LEU A 33 4.54 13.69 -7.57
C LEU A 33 4.13 15.02 -6.93
N ARG A 34 4.98 15.51 -6.06
CA ARG A 34 4.77 16.79 -5.38
C ARG A 34 5.01 17.94 -6.33
N PRO A 35 4.04 18.89 -6.45
CA PRO A 35 4.26 20.10 -7.25
C PRO A 35 5.45 20.91 -6.73
N PRO A 36 6.23 21.56 -7.62
CA PRO A 36 7.41 22.35 -7.22
C PRO A 36 7.10 23.47 -6.23
N GLU A 37 5.91 24.06 -6.30
CA GLU A 37 5.44 25.09 -5.36
C GLU A 37 5.24 24.54 -3.95
N LEU A 38 4.76 23.30 -3.81
CA LEU A 38 4.62 22.62 -2.52
C LEU A 38 5.99 22.32 -1.90
N LEU A 39 6.94 21.82 -2.72
CA LEU A 39 8.30 21.56 -2.25
C LEU A 39 8.98 22.84 -1.73
N ARG A 40 8.86 23.95 -2.48
CA ARG A 40 9.38 25.27 -2.04
C ARG A 40 8.71 25.75 -0.76
N ALA A 41 7.37 25.60 -0.65
CA ALA A 41 6.64 26.00 0.55
C ALA A 41 7.12 25.22 1.80
N ARG A 42 7.42 23.93 1.66
CA ARG A 42 7.98 23.10 2.74
C ARG A 42 9.39 23.50 3.13
N GLU A 43 10.26 23.83 2.15
CA GLU A 43 11.58 24.37 2.41
C GLU A 43 11.49 25.70 3.17
N ASP A 44 10.58 26.60 2.75
CA ASP A 44 10.36 27.89 3.42
C ASP A 44 9.82 27.72 4.84
N PHE A 45 8.90 26.77 5.03
CA PHE A 45 8.41 26.42 6.37
C PHE A 45 9.52 25.87 7.28
N ALA A 46 10.34 24.93 6.77
CA ALA A 46 11.43 24.31 7.53
C ALA A 46 12.47 25.32 8.05
N VAL A 47 12.67 26.42 7.34
CA VAL A 47 13.58 27.51 7.74
C VAL A 47 12.87 28.72 8.37
N GLY A 48 11.56 28.59 8.67
CA GLY A 48 10.78 29.63 9.36
C GLY A 48 10.40 30.84 8.51
N ARG A 49 10.48 30.75 7.18
CA ARG A 49 10.04 31.81 6.26
C ARG A 49 8.53 31.76 5.96
N LEU A 50 7.90 30.62 6.18
CA LEU A 50 6.47 30.42 5.98
C LEU A 50 5.84 29.92 7.28
N GLY A 51 4.63 30.38 7.60
CA GLY A 51 3.84 29.90 8.74
C GLY A 51 3.09 28.58 8.43
N ALA A 52 2.66 27.89 9.48
CA ALA A 52 1.93 26.60 9.33
C ALA A 52 0.61 26.77 8.55
N ASP A 53 -0.16 27.84 8.80
CA ASP A 53 -1.41 28.09 8.08
C ASP A 53 -1.16 28.33 6.59
N GLN A 54 -0.10 29.04 6.24
CA GLN A 54 0.28 29.31 4.86
C GLN A 54 0.74 28.04 4.14
N LEU A 55 1.51 27.17 4.83
CA LEU A 55 1.86 25.85 4.28
C LEU A 55 0.60 25.02 4.03
N ARG A 56 -0.33 25.02 5.00
CA ARG A 56 -1.61 24.31 4.87
C ARG A 56 -2.40 24.78 3.65
N GLU A 57 -2.46 26.09 3.39
CA GLU A 57 -3.14 26.63 2.20
C GLU A 57 -2.52 26.11 0.89
N VAL A 58 -1.18 26.02 0.81
CA VAL A 58 -0.48 25.48 -0.35
C VAL A 58 -0.75 23.98 -0.51
N GLU A 59 -0.71 23.21 0.59
CA GLU A 59 -1.05 21.78 0.59
C GLU A 59 -2.49 21.54 0.15
N ASP A 60 -3.44 22.31 0.68
CA ASP A 60 -4.86 22.23 0.33
C ASP A 60 -5.10 22.51 -1.15
N ALA A 61 -4.44 23.52 -1.72
CA ALA A 61 -4.54 23.84 -3.14
C ALA A 61 -3.98 22.70 -4.00
N ALA A 62 -2.81 22.17 -3.65
CA ALA A 62 -2.19 21.05 -4.34
C ALA A 62 -3.06 19.78 -4.29
N ILE A 63 -3.66 19.47 -3.14
CA ILE A 63 -4.55 18.30 -2.99
C ILE A 63 -5.82 18.47 -3.82
N ARG A 64 -6.45 19.63 -3.82
CA ARG A 64 -7.62 19.89 -4.68
C ARG A 64 -7.29 19.67 -6.15
N GLU A 65 -6.12 20.10 -6.59
CA GLU A 65 -5.69 19.94 -7.99
C GLU A 65 -5.45 18.47 -8.34
N VAL A 66 -4.71 17.70 -7.50
CA VAL A 66 -4.47 16.28 -7.82
C VAL A 66 -5.75 15.44 -7.73
N VAL A 67 -6.69 15.76 -6.84
CA VAL A 67 -8.01 15.11 -6.78
C VAL A 67 -8.81 15.39 -8.05
N ARG A 68 -8.83 16.66 -8.50
CA ARG A 68 -9.47 17.05 -9.75
C ARG A 68 -8.90 16.29 -10.94
N MET A 69 -7.57 16.21 -11.04
CA MET A 69 -6.87 15.50 -12.11
C MET A 69 -7.15 14.00 -12.11
N GLN A 70 -7.18 13.35 -10.94
CA GLN A 70 -7.54 11.93 -10.82
C GLN A 70 -8.96 11.66 -11.36
N GLN A 71 -9.91 12.51 -11.02
CA GLN A 71 -11.28 12.41 -11.52
C GLN A 71 -11.36 12.69 -13.04
N GLU A 72 -10.60 13.65 -13.57
CA GLU A 72 -10.57 13.99 -15.00
C GLU A 72 -9.95 12.91 -15.88
N VAL A 73 -8.93 12.19 -15.39
CA VAL A 73 -8.38 11.05 -16.14
C VAL A 73 -9.31 9.83 -16.12
N GLY A 74 -10.35 9.85 -15.29
CA GLY A 74 -11.39 8.82 -15.25
C GLY A 74 -11.19 7.75 -14.15
N LEU A 75 -10.31 7.96 -13.17
CA LEU A 75 -10.20 7.08 -12.00
C LEU A 75 -11.47 7.14 -11.17
N ARG A 76 -11.85 6.01 -10.59
CA ARG A 76 -13.04 5.89 -9.74
C ARG A 76 -12.74 6.05 -8.25
N ASP A 77 -11.48 6.02 -7.90
CA ASP A 77 -10.95 6.38 -6.58
C ASP A 77 -10.06 7.63 -6.69
N ALA A 78 -9.84 8.26 -5.56
CA ALA A 78 -8.89 9.36 -5.45
C ALA A 78 -8.21 9.35 -4.08
N THR A 79 -6.90 9.64 -4.08
CA THR A 79 -6.11 9.91 -2.88
C THR A 79 -5.76 11.39 -2.79
N ASP A 80 -5.25 11.83 -1.64
CA ASP A 80 -4.64 13.15 -1.48
C ASP A 80 -3.22 13.24 -2.09
N GLY A 81 -2.78 12.19 -2.81
CA GLY A 81 -1.44 12.06 -3.38
C GLY A 81 -0.34 11.91 -2.33
N GLU A 82 -0.70 11.76 -1.06
CA GLU A 82 0.21 11.79 0.09
C GLU A 82 1.00 13.11 0.19
N LEU A 83 0.41 14.19 -0.34
CA LEU A 83 1.09 15.47 -0.50
C LEU A 83 1.43 16.14 0.82
N ARG A 84 0.81 15.74 1.94
CA ARG A 84 1.14 16.23 3.29
C ARG A 84 2.26 15.44 3.97
N ARG A 85 2.70 14.31 3.39
CA ARG A 85 3.69 13.40 3.98
C ARG A 85 5.10 13.70 3.45
N GLU A 86 6.10 13.50 4.29
CA GLU A 86 7.51 13.41 3.88
C GLU A 86 7.89 11.96 3.53
N SER A 87 7.34 11.01 4.30
CA SER A 87 7.53 9.57 4.14
C SER A 87 6.20 8.84 4.19
N TRP A 88 5.96 7.92 3.25
CA TRP A 88 4.72 7.15 3.16
C TRP A 88 4.37 6.39 4.45
N HIS A 89 5.35 5.94 5.24
CA HIS A 89 5.16 5.12 6.44
C HIS A 89 5.56 5.79 7.75
N MET A 90 6.70 6.51 7.78
CA MET A 90 7.22 7.04 9.05
C MET A 90 6.33 8.14 9.63
N ASP A 91 5.69 8.94 8.78
CA ASP A 91 4.75 9.99 9.22
C ASP A 91 3.51 9.43 9.93
N PHE A 92 3.14 8.18 9.66
CA PHE A 92 2.14 7.44 10.40
C PHE A 92 2.72 6.82 11.67
N ILE A 93 3.81 6.06 11.53
CA ILE A 93 4.40 5.26 12.62
C ILE A 93 4.79 6.13 13.81
N TYR A 94 5.37 7.31 13.58
CA TYR A 94 5.75 8.23 14.67
C TYR A 94 4.57 8.86 15.42
N GLN A 95 3.35 8.74 14.92
CA GLN A 95 2.15 9.21 15.63
C GLN A 95 1.51 8.14 16.50
N LEU A 96 1.97 6.89 16.43
CA LEU A 96 1.59 5.85 17.39
C LEU A 96 2.20 6.16 18.76
N GLY A 97 1.37 6.18 19.80
CA GLY A 97 1.85 6.33 21.16
C GLY A 97 2.77 5.18 21.55
N GLY A 98 3.81 5.46 22.33
CA GLY A 98 4.82 4.48 22.72
C GLY A 98 5.97 4.33 21.73
N ILE A 99 5.94 5.01 20.59
CA ILE A 99 7.02 5.00 19.60
C ILE A 99 7.84 6.29 19.65
N THR A 100 9.15 6.15 19.53
CA THR A 100 10.07 7.29 19.42
C THR A 100 10.93 7.18 18.16
N LYS A 101 11.26 8.33 17.60
CA LYS A 101 12.19 8.44 16.47
C LYS A 101 13.63 8.34 16.97
N VAL A 102 14.39 7.44 16.39
CA VAL A 102 15.81 7.25 16.69
C VAL A 102 16.61 7.37 15.40
N GLN A 103 17.75 8.08 15.46
CA GLN A 103 18.72 8.03 14.38
C GLN A 103 19.62 6.82 14.63
N ASP A 104 19.43 5.77 13.88
CA ASP A 104 20.22 4.55 13.95
C ASP A 104 20.94 4.32 12.62
N ASP A 105 22.19 4.68 12.56
CA ASP A 105 23.02 4.54 11.36
C ASP A 105 23.40 3.08 11.06
N THR A 106 23.05 2.14 11.94
CA THR A 106 23.29 0.71 11.72
C THR A 106 22.22 0.09 10.80
N ILE A 107 21.01 0.66 10.76
CA ILE A 107 19.94 0.22 9.86
C ILE A 107 20.13 0.92 8.52
N ARG A 108 20.64 0.19 7.53
CA ARG A 108 20.83 0.68 6.16
C ARG A 108 19.95 -0.05 5.18
N VAL A 109 19.39 0.69 4.24
CA VAL A 109 18.63 0.16 3.11
C VAL A 109 19.40 0.48 1.85
N ALA A 110 19.82 -0.55 1.13
CA ALA A 110 20.45 -0.39 -0.16
C ALA A 110 19.36 -0.24 -1.23
N PHE A 111 19.40 0.86 -1.97
CA PHE A 111 18.59 1.08 -3.15
C PHE A 111 19.49 1.06 -4.38
N HIS A 112 19.03 0.42 -5.44
CA HIS A 112 19.77 0.33 -6.70
C HIS A 112 18.84 0.26 -7.91
N ASN A 113 19.40 0.57 -9.06
CA ASN A 113 18.88 0.29 -10.38
C ASN A 113 20.05 -0.02 -11.32
N GLU A 114 19.81 -0.17 -12.61
CA GLU A 114 20.85 -0.48 -13.60
C GLU A 114 21.98 0.55 -13.70
N GLN A 115 21.76 1.78 -13.24
CA GLN A 115 22.68 2.91 -13.43
C GLN A 115 23.37 3.37 -12.15
N LYS A 116 22.71 3.24 -10.99
CA LYS A 116 23.18 3.79 -9.73
C LYS A 116 22.74 2.95 -8.55
N SER A 117 23.49 3.06 -7.46
CA SER A 117 23.14 2.50 -6.16
C SER A 117 23.55 3.46 -5.05
N TYR A 118 22.80 3.46 -3.96
CA TYR A 118 23.19 4.15 -2.73
C TYR A 118 22.61 3.43 -1.51
N GLU A 119 23.27 3.62 -0.39
CA GLU A 119 22.76 3.19 0.90
C GLU A 119 22.13 4.37 1.62
N TRP A 120 20.97 4.15 2.17
CA TRP A 120 20.26 5.13 2.98
C TRP A 120 20.07 4.59 4.40
N ALA A 121 20.38 5.41 5.39
CA ALA A 121 20.08 5.15 6.79
C ALA A 121 18.88 5.99 7.21
N PRO A 122 17.65 5.46 7.09
CA PRO A 122 16.46 6.18 7.50
C PRO A 122 16.43 6.33 9.02
N PRO A 123 15.82 7.38 9.56
CA PRO A 123 15.42 7.37 10.94
C PRO A 123 14.56 6.15 11.23
N SER A 124 14.83 5.46 12.34
CA SER A 124 14.11 4.27 12.76
C SER A 124 13.08 4.58 13.85
N ALA A 125 12.12 3.68 14.03
CA ALA A 125 11.12 3.74 15.06
C ALA A 125 11.47 2.73 16.17
N HIS A 126 11.55 3.18 17.42
CA HIS A 126 11.74 2.31 18.57
C HIS A 126 10.51 2.36 19.48
N VAL A 127 10.05 1.21 19.92
CA VAL A 127 8.93 1.06 20.85
C VAL A 127 9.52 1.14 22.26
N VAL A 128 9.23 2.24 22.97
CA VAL A 128 9.81 2.57 24.30
C VAL A 128 8.76 2.67 25.41
N ALA A 129 7.47 2.54 25.07
CA ALA A 129 6.35 2.50 25.99
C ALA A 129 5.22 1.65 25.39
N PRO A 130 4.17 1.28 26.16
CA PRO A 130 3.02 0.58 25.64
C PRO A 130 2.37 1.32 24.47
N LEU A 131 2.03 0.58 23.41
CA LEU A 131 1.43 1.15 22.21
C LEU A 131 0.03 1.69 22.47
N THR A 132 -0.26 2.89 22.01
CA THR A 132 -1.56 3.55 22.14
C THR A 132 -1.92 4.33 20.88
N LEU A 133 -3.21 4.65 20.73
CA LEU A 133 -3.74 5.51 19.68
C LEU A 133 -4.40 6.74 20.33
N GLU A 134 -3.69 7.85 20.40
CA GLU A 134 -4.17 9.07 21.06
C GLU A 134 -5.21 9.80 20.19
N HIS A 135 -5.02 9.81 18.87
CA HIS A 135 -5.91 10.43 17.89
C HIS A 135 -5.98 9.57 16.62
N THR A 136 -6.91 9.87 15.72
CA THR A 136 -6.97 9.24 14.40
C THR A 136 -5.84 9.77 13.53
N ILE A 137 -4.90 8.91 13.18
CA ILE A 137 -3.76 9.28 12.34
C ILE A 137 -4.26 9.53 10.92
N PHE A 138 -3.86 10.66 10.33
CA PHE A 138 -4.36 11.15 9.04
C PHE A 138 -5.88 11.44 8.96
N GLY A 139 -6.59 11.47 10.10
CA GLY A 139 -8.03 11.71 10.13
C GLY A 139 -8.44 13.05 9.51
N GLU A 140 -7.70 14.13 9.78
CA GLU A 140 -7.92 15.45 9.14
C GLU A 140 -7.63 15.41 7.64
N ALA A 141 -6.54 14.76 7.23
CA ALA A 141 -6.17 14.61 5.83
C ALA A 141 -7.24 13.84 5.06
N PHE A 142 -7.73 12.73 5.64
CA PHE A 142 -8.80 11.94 5.06
C PHE A 142 -10.12 12.74 4.97
N SER A 143 -10.48 13.49 6.02
CA SER A 143 -11.69 14.30 6.01
C SER A 143 -11.64 15.36 4.92
N PHE A 144 -10.48 16.00 4.73
CA PHE A 144 -10.27 16.96 3.64
C PHE A 144 -10.37 16.32 2.27
N LEU A 145 -9.76 15.14 2.07
CA LEU A 145 -9.87 14.35 0.83
C LEU A 145 -11.33 13.99 0.54
N ARG A 146 -12.06 13.45 1.53
CA ARG A 146 -13.48 13.08 1.41
C ARG A 146 -14.33 14.26 0.96
N ASP A 147 -14.11 15.43 1.56
CA ASP A 147 -14.89 16.65 1.27
C ASP A 147 -14.49 17.26 -0.09
N THR A 148 -13.31 16.91 -0.62
CA THR A 148 -12.79 17.37 -1.92
C THR A 148 -13.18 16.45 -3.07
N ALA A 149 -13.18 15.14 -2.85
CA ALA A 149 -13.50 14.13 -3.88
C ALA A 149 -15.03 14.08 -4.11
N THR A 150 -15.49 14.58 -5.25
CA THR A 150 -16.94 14.72 -5.53
C THR A 150 -17.52 13.60 -6.38
N THR A 151 -16.71 12.94 -7.20
CA THR A 151 -17.13 11.88 -8.14
C THR A 151 -16.35 10.59 -8.00
N ALA A 152 -15.20 10.64 -7.32
CA ALA A 152 -14.37 9.48 -7.02
C ALA A 152 -14.55 9.05 -5.55
N LEU A 153 -14.34 7.77 -5.26
CA LEU A 153 -14.33 7.24 -3.90
C LEU A 153 -13.02 7.65 -3.20
N PRO A 154 -13.07 8.33 -2.04
CA PRO A 154 -11.86 8.64 -1.27
C PRO A 154 -11.15 7.38 -0.82
N LYS A 155 -9.87 7.24 -1.18
CA LYS A 155 -8.99 6.15 -0.80
C LYS A 155 -7.90 6.67 0.13
N LEU A 156 -7.73 6.01 1.27
CA LEU A 156 -6.63 6.31 2.20
C LEU A 156 -5.60 5.19 2.19
N THR A 157 -4.33 5.57 2.21
CA THR A 157 -3.19 4.66 2.37
C THR A 157 -2.56 4.84 3.74
N ILE A 158 -2.29 3.75 4.43
CA ILE A 158 -1.51 3.73 5.68
C ILE A 158 -0.50 2.59 5.63
N PRO A 159 0.63 2.66 6.33
CA PRO A 159 1.56 1.54 6.37
C PRO A 159 0.93 0.33 7.05
N SER A 160 1.27 -0.87 6.59
CA SER A 160 0.94 -2.10 7.30
C SER A 160 1.62 -2.14 8.68
N LEU A 161 0.98 -2.78 9.63
CA LEU A 161 1.52 -2.91 10.99
C LEU A 161 2.85 -3.68 11.06
N SER A 162 3.13 -4.55 10.10
CA SER A 162 4.40 -5.23 9.94
C SER A 162 5.59 -4.27 9.81
N MET A 163 5.35 -3.06 9.27
CA MET A 163 6.38 -2.03 9.07
C MET A 163 6.93 -1.46 10.40
N VAL A 164 6.19 -1.57 11.50
CA VAL A 164 6.67 -1.18 12.83
C VAL A 164 7.80 -2.11 13.31
N HIS A 165 7.75 -3.39 12.92
CA HIS A 165 8.71 -4.42 13.34
C HIS A 165 9.79 -4.71 12.29
N TYR A 166 9.45 -4.70 11.00
CA TYR A 166 10.23 -5.33 9.93
C TYR A 166 11.69 -4.93 9.89
N ARG A 167 12.03 -3.64 10.08
CA ARG A 167 13.42 -3.16 9.92
C ARG A 167 14.27 -3.35 11.15
N GLY A 168 13.72 -3.15 12.34
CA GLY A 168 14.47 -3.20 13.60
C GLY A 168 14.33 -4.51 14.36
N GLY A 169 13.35 -5.34 14.01
CA GLY A 169 13.11 -6.61 14.67
C GLY A 169 12.94 -6.46 16.18
N ARG A 170 13.42 -7.45 16.92
CA ARG A 170 13.34 -7.45 18.39
C ARG A 170 14.07 -6.27 19.04
N SER A 171 15.21 -5.85 18.47
CA SER A 171 16.07 -4.80 19.05
C SER A 171 15.42 -3.41 19.05
N ALA A 172 14.42 -3.17 18.20
CA ALA A 172 13.68 -1.91 18.17
C ALA A 172 12.51 -1.88 19.18
N ILE A 173 12.33 -2.93 20.00
CA ILE A 173 11.25 -3.04 20.98
C ILE A 173 11.87 -3.23 22.36
N ASP A 174 11.65 -2.26 23.28
CA ASP A 174 12.21 -2.28 24.62
C ASP A 174 11.69 -3.51 25.39
N GLU A 175 12.63 -4.35 25.85
CA GLU A 175 12.32 -5.57 26.60
C GLU A 175 11.69 -5.31 27.96
N SER A 176 11.95 -4.15 28.56
CA SER A 176 11.30 -3.76 29.81
C SER A 176 9.83 -3.41 29.63
N VAL A 177 9.43 -2.99 28.41
CA VAL A 177 8.05 -2.67 28.05
C VAL A 177 7.33 -3.91 27.53
N TYR A 178 7.96 -4.62 26.62
CA TYR A 178 7.44 -5.83 26.01
C TYR A 178 8.44 -7.00 26.15
N PRO A 179 8.50 -7.63 27.34
CA PRO A 179 9.32 -8.83 27.53
C PRO A 179 8.85 -10.00 26.65
N ASP A 180 7.55 -10.02 26.31
CA ASP A 180 6.91 -10.96 25.40
C ASP A 180 6.48 -10.27 24.10
N LEU A 181 6.98 -10.75 22.97
CA LEU A 181 6.59 -10.24 21.65
C LEU A 181 5.13 -10.54 21.31
N ASP A 182 4.51 -11.57 21.88
CA ASP A 182 3.09 -11.85 21.60
C ASP A 182 2.19 -10.75 22.17
N GLN A 183 2.57 -10.16 23.32
CA GLN A 183 1.89 -8.99 23.87
C GLN A 183 2.08 -7.75 22.98
N PHE A 184 3.32 -7.51 22.49
CA PHE A 184 3.58 -6.43 21.51
C PHE A 184 2.68 -6.56 20.28
N TRP A 185 2.59 -7.76 19.70
CA TRP A 185 1.75 -8.00 18.53
C TRP A 185 0.26 -7.83 18.81
N ALA A 186 -0.19 -8.24 19.98
CA ALA A 186 -1.58 -8.06 20.39
C ALA A 186 -1.95 -6.58 20.53
N ASP A 187 -1.10 -5.78 21.20
CA ASP A 187 -1.32 -4.35 21.39
C ASP A 187 -1.22 -3.58 20.07
N LEU A 188 -0.27 -3.93 19.21
CA LEU A 188 -0.13 -3.32 17.87
C LEU A 188 -1.37 -3.62 17.00
N ALA A 189 -1.83 -4.87 16.98
CA ALA A 189 -3.04 -5.23 16.24
C ALA A 189 -4.29 -4.53 16.79
N ALA A 190 -4.43 -4.39 18.10
CA ALA A 190 -5.54 -3.66 18.73
C ALA A 190 -5.50 -2.16 18.40
N THR A 191 -4.30 -1.56 18.41
CA THR A 191 -4.10 -0.15 18.02
C THR A 191 -4.50 0.10 16.57
N TYR A 192 -4.11 -0.78 15.65
CA TYR A 192 -4.53 -0.69 14.25
C TYR A 192 -6.03 -0.96 14.05
N ALA A 193 -6.61 -1.91 14.79
CA ALA A 193 -8.05 -2.16 14.73
C ALA A 193 -8.86 -0.92 15.15
N GLU A 194 -8.40 -0.21 16.17
CA GLU A 194 -9.02 1.04 16.60
C GLU A 194 -8.84 2.17 15.56
N GLU A 195 -7.66 2.27 14.92
CA GLU A 195 -7.43 3.22 13.83
C GLU A 195 -8.37 2.95 12.65
N VAL A 196 -8.48 1.71 12.20
CA VAL A 196 -9.39 1.29 11.12
C VAL A 196 -10.84 1.66 11.47
N ARG A 197 -11.26 1.43 12.71
CA ARG A 197 -12.60 1.79 13.19
C ARG A 197 -12.83 3.31 13.13
N ARG A 198 -11.88 4.11 13.65
CA ARG A 198 -11.98 5.58 13.63
C ARG A 198 -12.01 6.16 12.23
N LEU A 199 -11.18 5.63 11.32
CA LEU A 199 -11.19 6.02 9.90
C LEU A 199 -12.54 5.67 9.25
N TYR A 200 -13.09 4.48 9.54
CA TYR A 200 -14.42 4.11 9.07
C TYR A 200 -15.51 5.08 9.58
N ASP A 201 -15.45 5.46 10.85
CA ASP A 201 -16.39 6.44 11.45
C ASP A 201 -16.29 7.84 10.80
N LEU A 202 -15.10 8.21 10.30
CA LEU A 202 -14.89 9.41 9.48
C LEU A 202 -15.44 9.29 8.05
N GLY A 203 -15.93 8.11 7.66
CA GLY A 203 -16.50 7.84 6.32
C GLY A 203 -15.56 7.12 5.36
N CYS A 204 -14.41 6.61 5.80
CA CYS A 204 -13.53 5.81 4.96
C CYS A 204 -14.24 4.52 4.53
N ARG A 205 -14.23 4.22 3.23
CA ARG A 205 -14.79 3.00 2.64
C ARG A 205 -13.80 2.28 1.74
N TYR A 206 -12.64 2.87 1.51
CA TYR A 206 -11.52 2.28 0.79
C TYR A 206 -10.21 2.58 1.51
N LEU A 207 -9.63 1.56 2.13
CA LEU A 207 -8.37 1.63 2.87
C LEU A 207 -7.34 0.73 2.23
N GLN A 208 -6.12 1.19 2.07
CA GLN A 208 -5.00 0.40 1.60
C GLN A 208 -3.91 0.32 2.65
N PHE A 209 -3.46 -0.90 2.95
CA PHE A 209 -2.25 -1.15 3.74
C PHE A 209 -1.05 -1.25 2.81
N ASP A 210 -0.10 -0.32 2.93
CA ASP A 210 1.15 -0.36 2.20
C ASP A 210 2.18 -1.21 2.96
N ASP A 211 2.71 -2.21 2.28
CA ASP A 211 3.60 -3.20 2.87
C ASP A 211 4.81 -3.46 1.97
N THR A 212 5.99 -3.33 2.51
CA THR A 212 7.21 -3.80 1.85
C THR A 212 7.67 -5.14 2.43
N SER A 213 7.32 -5.44 3.67
CA SER A 213 7.83 -6.61 4.39
C SER A 213 7.45 -7.93 3.71
N LEU A 214 6.18 -8.05 3.26
CA LEU A 214 5.70 -9.26 2.57
C LEU A 214 6.33 -9.43 1.19
N ALA A 215 6.56 -8.34 0.46
CA ALA A 215 7.27 -8.39 -0.82
C ALA A 215 8.74 -8.75 -0.63
N TYR A 216 9.41 -8.17 0.35
CA TYR A 216 10.82 -8.38 0.65
C TYR A 216 11.13 -9.82 1.09
N MET A 217 10.19 -10.51 1.75
CA MET A 217 10.36 -11.91 2.11
C MET A 217 10.54 -12.85 0.90
N ASN A 218 10.25 -12.41 -0.31
CA ASN A 218 10.55 -13.16 -1.53
C ASN A 218 12.04 -13.10 -1.93
N ASP A 219 12.77 -12.08 -1.46
CA ASP A 219 14.20 -11.91 -1.73
C ASP A 219 15.03 -12.70 -0.70
N PRO A 220 15.93 -13.63 -1.13
CA PRO A 220 16.79 -14.37 -0.21
C PRO A 220 17.70 -13.49 0.65
N GLU A 221 18.17 -12.37 0.14
CA GLU A 221 19.03 -11.44 0.92
C GLU A 221 18.23 -10.74 2.02
N GLN A 222 16.99 -10.36 1.74
CA GLN A 222 16.10 -9.80 2.76
C GLN A 222 15.75 -10.83 3.85
N ARG A 223 15.59 -12.11 3.49
CA ARG A 223 15.40 -13.16 4.50
C ARG A 223 16.62 -13.37 5.39
N LYS A 224 17.84 -13.18 4.88
CA LYS A 224 19.05 -13.18 5.72
C LYS A 224 19.00 -12.05 6.75
N HIS A 225 18.63 -10.84 6.31
CA HIS A 225 18.46 -9.72 7.23
C HIS A 225 17.43 -10.02 8.32
N VAL A 226 16.30 -10.63 7.98
CA VAL A 226 15.30 -11.07 8.97
C VAL A 226 15.91 -12.01 10.02
N ALA A 227 16.77 -12.95 9.60
CA ALA A 227 17.46 -13.85 10.54
C ALA A 227 18.47 -13.10 11.42
N GLU A 228 19.19 -12.13 10.87
CA GLU A 228 20.18 -11.31 11.61
C GLU A 228 19.55 -10.48 12.71
N ILE A 229 18.33 -9.97 12.50
CA ILE A 229 17.57 -9.21 13.51
C ILE A 229 16.72 -10.11 14.43
N GLY A 230 16.95 -11.43 14.40
CA GLY A 230 16.33 -12.40 15.31
C GLY A 230 14.93 -12.85 14.91
N GLY A 231 14.48 -12.57 13.67
CA GLY A 231 13.22 -13.07 13.13
C GLY A 231 13.35 -14.48 12.52
N ASP A 232 12.21 -15.09 12.17
CA ASP A 232 12.18 -16.37 11.47
C ASP A 232 12.14 -16.16 9.94
N PRO A 233 13.26 -16.40 9.22
CA PRO A 233 13.33 -16.17 7.78
C PRO A 233 12.39 -17.05 6.95
N ARG A 234 11.78 -18.08 7.56
CA ARG A 234 10.85 -19.00 6.89
C ARG A 234 9.39 -18.63 7.11
N HIS A 235 9.03 -18.19 8.33
CA HIS A 235 7.64 -18.03 8.76
C HIS A 235 7.31 -16.59 9.22
N GLN A 236 8.23 -15.64 9.10
CA GLN A 236 7.98 -14.26 9.52
C GLN A 236 6.79 -13.62 8.77
N HIS A 237 6.60 -13.93 7.50
CA HIS A 237 5.46 -13.44 6.70
C HIS A 237 4.11 -13.98 7.23
N GLU A 238 4.05 -15.23 7.68
CA GLU A 238 2.85 -15.82 8.28
C GLU A 238 2.48 -15.06 9.58
N ARG A 239 3.47 -14.73 10.40
CA ARG A 239 3.27 -13.92 11.62
C ARG A 239 2.75 -12.52 11.30
N TYR A 240 3.26 -11.89 10.25
CA TYR A 240 2.75 -10.59 9.80
C TYR A 240 1.30 -10.71 9.33
N ILE A 241 0.98 -11.68 8.50
CA ILE A 241 -0.38 -11.95 8.00
C ILE A 241 -1.34 -12.19 9.16
N GLU A 242 -0.97 -13.02 10.15
CA GLU A 242 -1.80 -13.28 11.33
C GLU A 242 -2.15 -11.99 12.07
N ASN A 243 -1.18 -11.10 12.29
CA ASN A 243 -1.42 -9.88 13.04
C ASN A 243 -2.16 -8.80 12.23
N ILE A 244 -1.96 -8.73 10.91
CA ILE A 244 -2.79 -7.93 10.02
C ILE A 244 -4.25 -8.40 10.09
N ASN A 245 -4.48 -9.71 10.06
CA ASN A 245 -5.80 -10.30 10.17
C ASN A 245 -6.47 -10.00 11.53
N ARG A 246 -5.70 -10.02 12.63
CA ARG A 246 -6.21 -9.60 13.95
C ARG A 246 -6.68 -8.14 13.94
N ALA A 247 -5.92 -7.25 13.32
CA ALA A 247 -6.30 -5.84 13.18
C ALA A 247 -7.56 -5.65 12.32
N LEU A 248 -7.81 -6.53 11.36
CA LEU A 248 -8.96 -6.47 10.45
C LEU A 248 -10.17 -7.29 10.89
N ALA A 249 -10.07 -8.09 11.96
CA ALA A 249 -11.10 -9.06 12.35
C ALA A 249 -12.48 -8.43 12.62
N GLY A 250 -12.54 -7.19 13.09
CA GLY A 250 -13.75 -6.45 13.40
C GLY A 250 -14.18 -5.42 12.36
N ARG A 251 -13.53 -5.40 11.17
CA ARG A 251 -13.83 -4.37 10.15
C ARG A 251 -15.26 -4.50 9.62
N PRO A 252 -15.92 -3.36 9.35
CA PRO A 252 -17.24 -3.36 8.70
C PRO A 252 -17.17 -3.97 7.29
N ALA A 253 -18.23 -4.69 6.90
CA ALA A 253 -18.28 -5.43 5.64
C ALA A 253 -18.25 -4.53 4.39
N ASP A 254 -18.67 -3.27 4.51
CA ASP A 254 -18.64 -2.26 3.44
C ASP A 254 -17.32 -1.45 3.40
N LEU A 255 -16.39 -1.69 4.31
CA LEU A 255 -15.02 -1.19 4.20
C LEU A 255 -14.20 -2.13 3.33
N ALA A 256 -13.87 -1.71 2.13
CA ALA A 256 -12.90 -2.42 1.30
C ALA A 256 -11.47 -2.15 1.81
N VAL A 257 -10.73 -3.22 2.01
CA VAL A 257 -9.31 -3.15 2.41
C VAL A 257 -8.45 -3.86 1.38
N THR A 258 -7.41 -3.18 0.92
CA THR A 258 -6.40 -3.75 0.02
C THR A 258 -5.02 -3.69 0.66
N THR A 259 -4.07 -4.44 0.13
CA THR A 259 -2.65 -4.30 0.47
C THR A 259 -1.84 -4.00 -0.78
N HIS A 260 -0.86 -3.12 -0.67
CA HIS A 260 0.13 -2.88 -1.72
C HIS A 260 1.49 -3.42 -1.27
N MET A 261 2.07 -4.26 -2.10
CA MET A 261 3.36 -4.90 -1.84
C MET A 261 4.42 -4.33 -2.76
N CYS A 262 5.27 -3.49 -2.19
CA CYS A 262 6.32 -2.77 -2.89
C CYS A 262 7.70 -3.40 -2.64
N ARG A 263 8.54 -3.46 -3.68
CA ARG A 263 9.96 -3.87 -3.55
C ARG A 263 10.91 -2.72 -3.26
N GLY A 264 10.37 -1.62 -2.77
CA GLY A 264 11.07 -0.35 -2.60
C GLY A 264 10.91 0.54 -3.83
N ASN A 265 10.71 1.82 -3.56
CA ASN A 265 10.56 2.84 -4.59
C ASN A 265 11.10 4.17 -4.05
N ASN A 266 12.36 4.43 -4.31
CA ASN A 266 13.03 5.67 -3.89
C ASN A 266 13.85 6.20 -5.04
N GLN A 267 13.48 7.39 -5.55
CA GLN A 267 14.16 8.03 -6.68
C GLN A 267 14.38 7.07 -7.86
N SER A 268 13.32 6.34 -8.25
CA SER A 268 13.34 5.35 -9.34
C SER A 268 14.23 4.12 -9.11
N MET A 269 14.59 3.83 -7.86
CA MET A 269 15.38 2.66 -7.47
C MET A 269 14.56 1.73 -6.58
N TRP A 270 14.97 0.45 -6.52
CA TRP A 270 14.35 -0.58 -5.69
C TRP A 270 15.34 -1.15 -4.66
N ALA A 271 14.83 -1.85 -3.66
CA ALA A 271 15.62 -2.41 -2.57
C ALA A 271 15.54 -3.95 -2.49
N ALA A 272 14.59 -4.57 -3.17
CA ALA A 272 14.42 -6.03 -3.17
C ALA A 272 14.04 -6.55 -4.56
N GLU A 273 14.34 -7.81 -4.81
CA GLU A 273 14.04 -8.53 -6.04
C GLU A 273 13.32 -9.86 -5.76
N GLY A 274 12.87 -10.53 -6.80
CA GLY A 274 12.21 -11.82 -6.72
C GLY A 274 10.69 -11.76 -6.97
N GLY A 275 10.16 -12.88 -7.44
CA GLY A 275 8.72 -13.08 -7.64
C GLY A 275 7.99 -13.24 -6.30
N TYR A 276 6.69 -13.59 -6.35
CA TYR A 276 5.88 -13.74 -5.13
C TYR A 276 5.80 -15.18 -4.60
N GLU A 277 6.48 -16.13 -5.22
CA GLU A 277 6.30 -17.56 -4.97
C GLU A 277 6.51 -17.97 -3.51
N PHE A 278 7.47 -17.35 -2.81
CA PHE A 278 7.80 -17.71 -1.42
C PHE A 278 6.65 -17.41 -0.45
N VAL A 279 5.94 -16.31 -0.64
CA VAL A 279 4.85 -15.89 0.27
C VAL A 279 3.46 -16.19 -0.28
N ALA A 280 3.34 -16.60 -1.55
CA ALA A 280 2.10 -16.59 -2.32
C ALA A 280 0.96 -17.36 -1.66
N GLU A 281 1.22 -18.56 -1.16
CA GLU A 281 0.18 -19.41 -0.57
C GLU A 281 -0.43 -18.74 0.67
N ALA A 282 0.38 -18.35 1.64
CA ALA A 282 -0.07 -17.66 2.83
C ALA A 282 -0.66 -16.28 2.50
N LEU A 283 0.00 -15.52 1.60
CA LEU A 283 -0.44 -14.19 1.21
C LEU A 283 -1.85 -14.19 0.63
N PHE A 284 -2.09 -15.00 -0.40
CA PHE A 284 -3.35 -14.95 -1.13
C PHE A 284 -4.48 -15.69 -0.42
N ASN A 285 -4.19 -16.81 0.25
CA ASN A 285 -5.21 -17.58 0.96
C ASN A 285 -5.57 -16.97 2.31
N ASP A 286 -4.59 -16.56 3.10
CA ASP A 286 -4.78 -16.29 4.53
C ASP A 286 -4.96 -14.80 4.83
N LEU A 287 -4.32 -13.87 4.07
CA LEU A 287 -4.45 -12.45 4.36
C LEU A 287 -5.88 -11.95 4.08
N ALA A 288 -6.54 -11.43 5.12
CA ALA A 288 -7.96 -11.07 5.12
C ALA A 288 -8.25 -9.70 4.47
N VAL A 289 -7.70 -9.45 3.27
CA VAL A 289 -7.97 -8.26 2.45
C VAL A 289 -8.86 -8.59 1.25
N ASP A 290 -9.45 -7.58 0.63
CA ASP A 290 -10.29 -7.72 -0.56
C ASP A 290 -9.50 -7.74 -1.86
N GLY A 291 -8.29 -7.14 -1.86
CA GLY A 291 -7.45 -7.07 -3.05
C GLY A 291 -5.97 -6.85 -2.75
N PHE A 292 -5.14 -7.20 -3.73
CA PHE A 292 -3.69 -7.18 -3.66
C PHE A 292 -3.14 -6.35 -4.80
N PHE A 293 -2.44 -5.26 -4.50
CA PHE A 293 -1.65 -4.50 -5.46
C PHE A 293 -0.24 -5.11 -5.50
N CYS A 294 0.08 -5.75 -6.61
CA CYS A 294 1.34 -6.48 -6.77
C CYS A 294 2.15 -5.89 -7.92
N GLU A 295 3.43 -5.70 -7.69
CA GLU A 295 4.38 -5.15 -8.65
C GLU A 295 4.83 -6.20 -9.66
N TRP A 296 4.60 -5.92 -10.97
CA TRP A 296 5.01 -6.76 -12.10
C TRP A 296 5.42 -5.93 -13.32
N ASP A 297 6.09 -4.80 -13.14
CA ASP A 297 6.48 -3.91 -14.23
C ASP A 297 7.67 -4.41 -15.05
N ASP A 298 8.52 -5.27 -14.48
CA ASP A 298 9.71 -5.81 -15.14
C ASP A 298 10.02 -7.27 -14.75
N GLU A 299 11.11 -7.83 -15.31
CA GLU A 299 11.50 -9.22 -15.14
C GLU A 299 11.94 -9.58 -13.72
N ARG A 300 12.45 -8.63 -12.91
CA ARG A 300 12.84 -8.86 -11.52
C ARG A 300 11.66 -9.26 -10.62
N SER A 301 10.45 -8.96 -11.06
CA SER A 301 9.20 -9.29 -10.35
C SER A 301 8.72 -10.73 -10.57
N GLY A 302 9.41 -11.50 -11.41
CA GLY A 302 9.05 -12.89 -11.72
C GLY A 302 7.79 -13.03 -12.57
N GLY A 303 7.27 -14.25 -12.65
CA GLY A 303 6.08 -14.61 -13.42
C GLY A 303 4.76 -14.48 -12.64
N PHE A 304 3.66 -14.88 -13.29
CA PHE A 304 2.31 -14.82 -12.73
C PHE A 304 1.85 -16.13 -12.08
N GLU A 305 2.69 -17.16 -12.03
CA GLU A 305 2.38 -18.47 -11.44
C GLU A 305 1.85 -18.38 -10.00
N PRO A 306 2.33 -17.44 -9.16
CA PRO A 306 1.81 -17.25 -7.80
C PRO A 306 0.31 -16.94 -7.74
N LEU A 307 -0.28 -16.38 -8.81
CA LEU A 307 -1.72 -16.07 -8.88
C LEU A 307 -2.63 -17.30 -8.78
N ARG A 308 -2.11 -18.51 -8.98
CA ARG A 308 -2.87 -19.77 -8.80
C ARG A 308 -3.41 -19.95 -7.37
N PHE A 309 -2.83 -19.25 -6.39
CA PHE A 309 -3.28 -19.27 -4.99
C PHE A 309 -4.37 -18.23 -4.67
N VAL A 310 -4.72 -17.35 -5.61
CA VAL A 310 -5.73 -16.32 -5.37
C VAL A 310 -7.12 -16.94 -5.30
N PRO A 311 -7.82 -16.90 -4.15
CA PRO A 311 -9.14 -17.49 -4.03
C PRO A 311 -10.19 -16.65 -4.77
N LYS A 312 -11.29 -17.29 -5.14
CA LYS A 312 -12.45 -16.58 -5.67
C LYS A 312 -12.95 -15.54 -4.65
N GLY A 313 -13.38 -14.39 -5.13
CA GLY A 313 -13.87 -13.31 -4.28
C GLY A 313 -12.78 -12.36 -3.77
N LYS A 314 -11.55 -12.47 -4.26
CA LYS A 314 -10.49 -11.47 -4.09
C LYS A 314 -10.01 -10.97 -5.44
N ARG A 315 -9.50 -9.74 -5.50
CA ARG A 315 -8.93 -9.13 -6.70
C ARG A 315 -7.43 -8.97 -6.60
N VAL A 316 -6.76 -9.06 -7.75
CA VAL A 316 -5.36 -8.70 -7.91
C VAL A 316 -5.26 -7.52 -8.86
N VAL A 317 -4.63 -6.46 -8.38
CA VAL A 317 -4.34 -5.27 -9.15
C VAL A 317 -2.91 -5.42 -9.68
N LEU A 318 -2.82 -5.63 -10.98
CA LEU A 318 -1.55 -5.85 -11.67
C LEU A 318 -0.82 -4.54 -11.84
N GLY A 319 0.27 -4.36 -11.13
CA GLY A 319 1.17 -3.21 -11.25
C GLY A 319 2.08 -3.36 -12.46
N LEU A 320 1.55 -3.15 -13.66
CA LEU A 320 2.27 -3.35 -14.93
C LEU A 320 2.88 -2.07 -15.50
N VAL A 321 2.40 -0.91 -15.06
CA VAL A 321 2.88 0.38 -15.55
C VAL A 321 3.92 0.93 -14.59
N THR A 322 5.17 1.05 -15.05
CA THR A 322 6.25 1.53 -14.19
C THR A 322 6.09 3.00 -13.82
N THR A 323 6.44 3.35 -12.58
CA THR A 323 6.56 4.73 -12.12
C THR A 323 8.02 5.21 -12.04
N LYS A 324 8.96 4.38 -12.49
CA LYS A 324 10.40 4.67 -12.36
C LYS A 324 10.93 5.57 -13.47
N HIS A 325 10.25 5.61 -14.61
CA HIS A 325 10.57 6.49 -15.76
C HIS A 325 9.32 6.93 -16.51
N GLY A 326 9.46 7.97 -17.33
CA GLY A 326 8.32 8.63 -17.98
C GLY A 326 7.84 7.99 -19.29
N ASP A 327 8.54 7.00 -19.84
CA ASP A 327 8.14 6.34 -21.09
C ASP A 327 6.83 5.57 -20.90
N LEU A 328 5.92 5.67 -21.87
CA LEU A 328 4.65 4.97 -21.84
C LEU A 328 4.81 3.54 -22.35
N GLU A 329 4.20 2.62 -21.64
CA GLU A 329 4.03 1.23 -22.07
C GLU A 329 3.05 1.17 -23.27
N SER A 330 3.24 0.18 -24.14
CA SER A 330 2.28 -0.07 -25.21
C SER A 330 1.04 -0.77 -24.66
N LYS A 331 -0.18 -0.30 -25.03
CA LYS A 331 -1.44 -0.96 -24.64
C LYS A 331 -1.46 -2.43 -25.03
N ASP A 332 -0.93 -2.79 -26.21
CA ASP A 332 -0.88 -4.18 -26.64
C ASP A 332 0.06 -5.03 -25.76
N ALA A 333 1.15 -4.46 -25.24
CA ALA A 333 2.01 -5.15 -24.30
C ALA A 333 1.29 -5.35 -22.95
N LEU A 334 0.61 -4.33 -22.44
CA LEU A 334 -0.18 -4.43 -21.20
C LEU A 334 -1.28 -5.49 -21.32
N LYS A 335 -2.03 -5.50 -22.45
CA LYS A 335 -3.08 -6.51 -22.69
C LYS A 335 -2.51 -7.93 -22.72
N ARG A 336 -1.38 -8.15 -23.43
CA ARG A 336 -0.71 -9.48 -23.41
C ARG A 336 -0.31 -9.91 -22.01
N ARG A 337 0.21 -9.00 -21.17
CA ARG A 337 0.55 -9.29 -19.78
C ARG A 337 -0.67 -9.63 -18.94
N ILE A 338 -1.80 -8.94 -19.16
CA ILE A 338 -3.08 -9.26 -18.52
C ILE A 338 -3.57 -10.63 -18.97
N ASP A 339 -3.49 -10.97 -20.26
CA ASP A 339 -3.85 -12.30 -20.79
C ASP A 339 -2.95 -13.41 -20.21
N ASP A 340 -1.67 -13.14 -20.02
CA ASP A 340 -0.74 -14.08 -19.38
C ASP A 340 -1.12 -14.32 -17.91
N ALA A 341 -1.47 -13.29 -17.15
CA ALA A 341 -1.95 -13.41 -15.78
C ALA A 341 -3.30 -14.15 -15.70
N ALA A 342 -4.17 -13.94 -16.69
CA ALA A 342 -5.49 -14.60 -16.77
C ALA A 342 -5.43 -16.11 -17.01
N ARG A 343 -4.24 -16.68 -17.27
CA ARG A 343 -4.02 -18.14 -17.30
C ARG A 343 -4.03 -18.78 -15.92
N PHE A 344 -3.84 -18.01 -14.86
CA PHE A 344 -3.69 -18.48 -13.48
C PHE A 344 -4.87 -18.09 -12.58
N VAL A 345 -5.61 -17.04 -12.95
CA VAL A 345 -6.76 -16.52 -12.19
C VAL A 345 -7.79 -15.95 -13.16
N ASP A 346 -9.07 -15.96 -12.79
CA ASP A 346 -10.13 -15.46 -13.67
C ASP A 346 -9.89 -13.97 -14.02
N LEU A 347 -10.09 -13.59 -15.29
CA LEU A 347 -9.94 -12.20 -15.77
C LEU A 347 -10.78 -11.21 -14.92
N ASP A 348 -11.93 -11.66 -14.40
CA ASP A 348 -12.79 -10.87 -13.52
C ASP A 348 -12.19 -10.58 -12.13
N GLN A 349 -11.11 -11.26 -11.76
CA GLN A 349 -10.36 -10.99 -10.54
C GLN A 349 -9.16 -10.04 -10.78
N LEU A 350 -8.87 -9.67 -12.03
CA LEU A 350 -7.75 -8.82 -12.39
C LEU A 350 -8.16 -7.35 -12.55
N CYS A 351 -7.27 -6.47 -12.14
CA CYS A 351 -7.32 -5.02 -12.33
C CYS A 351 -5.94 -4.54 -12.78
N LEU A 352 -5.82 -3.27 -13.16
CA LEU A 352 -4.58 -2.67 -13.65
C LEU A 352 -4.22 -1.43 -12.83
N SER A 353 -2.94 -1.29 -12.49
CA SER A 353 -2.41 -0.10 -11.80
C SER A 353 -0.96 0.20 -12.20
N PRO A 354 -0.40 1.35 -11.76
CA PRO A 354 1.05 1.51 -11.67
C PRO A 354 1.65 0.46 -10.72
N GLN A 355 2.93 0.14 -10.92
CA GLN A 355 3.60 -0.85 -10.05
C GLN A 355 3.78 -0.35 -8.60
N CYS A 356 3.89 0.96 -8.40
CA CYS A 356 3.99 1.63 -7.10
C CYS A 356 3.40 3.04 -7.19
N GLY A 357 3.46 3.83 -6.11
CA GLY A 357 3.22 5.25 -6.16
C GLY A 357 4.29 6.01 -6.97
N PHE A 358 3.97 7.22 -7.40
CA PHE A 358 4.91 8.07 -8.15
C PHE A 358 5.92 8.80 -7.25
N SER A 359 5.64 8.89 -5.96
CA SER A 359 6.47 9.63 -5.01
C SER A 359 6.28 9.12 -3.58
N SER A 360 6.88 7.97 -3.28
CA SER A 360 6.81 7.35 -1.94
C SER A 360 7.52 8.18 -0.87
N THR A 361 8.48 8.99 -1.27
CA THR A 361 9.16 10.01 -0.46
C THR A 361 9.06 11.37 -1.13
N LYS A 362 9.47 12.43 -0.43
CA LYS A 362 9.37 13.81 -0.93
C LYS A 362 10.16 14.08 -2.23
N GLU A 363 11.20 13.29 -2.47
CA GLU A 363 12.07 13.43 -3.66
C GLU A 363 11.35 13.04 -4.95
N GLY A 364 10.43 12.06 -4.88
CA GLY A 364 9.71 11.54 -6.06
C GLY A 364 10.58 10.70 -6.99
N ASN A 365 9.97 10.17 -8.02
CA ASN A 365 10.62 9.40 -9.07
C ASN A 365 11.02 10.29 -10.26
N ASP A 366 11.87 9.76 -11.14
CA ASP A 366 12.46 10.45 -12.28
C ASP A 366 11.49 10.52 -13.48
N LEU A 367 10.41 11.26 -13.30
CA LEU A 367 9.43 11.57 -14.34
C LEU A 367 8.72 12.89 -14.03
N THR A 368 8.11 13.48 -15.06
CA THR A 368 7.35 14.71 -14.92
C THR A 368 5.89 14.47 -14.49
N GLN A 369 5.22 15.52 -13.99
CA GLN A 369 3.79 15.45 -13.72
C GLN A 369 2.95 15.09 -14.94
N ASP A 370 3.28 15.64 -16.11
CA ASP A 370 2.58 15.31 -17.37
C ASP A 370 2.72 13.83 -17.72
N GLN A 371 3.90 13.25 -17.51
CA GLN A 371 4.14 11.82 -17.71
C GLN A 371 3.37 10.98 -16.68
N GLN A 372 3.30 11.38 -15.41
CA GLN A 372 2.45 10.76 -14.41
C GLN A 372 0.98 10.69 -14.87
N TRP A 373 0.41 11.81 -15.31
CA TRP A 373 -0.97 11.85 -15.78
C TRP A 373 -1.19 11.07 -17.07
N ALA A 374 -0.20 11.05 -17.98
CA ALA A 374 -0.24 10.23 -19.18
C ALA A 374 -0.27 8.73 -18.85
N LYS A 375 0.51 8.26 -17.85
CA LYS A 375 0.49 6.88 -17.37
C LYS A 375 -0.85 6.50 -16.73
N LEU A 376 -1.41 7.34 -15.89
CA LEU A 376 -2.74 7.10 -15.29
C LEU A 376 -3.84 7.04 -16.37
N ARG A 377 -3.78 7.91 -17.39
CA ARG A 377 -4.69 7.85 -18.53
C ARG A 377 -4.52 6.55 -19.32
N LEU A 378 -3.29 6.12 -19.56
CA LEU A 378 -2.99 4.84 -20.22
C LEU A 378 -3.64 3.65 -19.47
N ILE A 379 -3.58 3.64 -18.15
CA ILE A 379 -4.19 2.62 -17.29
C ILE A 379 -5.71 2.61 -17.46
N VAL A 380 -6.35 3.78 -17.36
CA VAL A 380 -7.81 3.93 -17.51
C VAL A 380 -8.26 3.46 -18.89
N GLU A 381 -7.61 3.92 -19.95
CA GLU A 381 -7.93 3.54 -21.34
C GLU A 381 -7.72 2.05 -21.58
N THR A 382 -6.63 1.47 -21.06
CA THR A 382 -6.35 0.03 -21.20
C THR A 382 -7.40 -0.80 -20.43
N ALA A 383 -7.75 -0.39 -19.22
CA ALA A 383 -8.77 -1.06 -18.43
C ALA A 383 -10.14 -1.02 -19.12
N GLN A 384 -10.52 0.12 -19.69
CA GLN A 384 -11.76 0.26 -20.46
C GLN A 384 -11.77 -0.66 -21.68
N GLU A 385 -10.65 -0.83 -22.37
CA GLU A 385 -10.54 -1.71 -23.53
C GLU A 385 -10.58 -3.20 -23.16
N VAL A 386 -10.05 -3.59 -21.98
CA VAL A 386 -10.00 -5.00 -21.53
C VAL A 386 -11.32 -5.44 -20.91
N TRP A 387 -11.91 -4.62 -20.03
CA TRP A 387 -13.08 -5.01 -19.22
C TRP A 387 -14.38 -4.31 -19.62
N GLY A 388 -14.34 -3.32 -20.51
CA GLY A 388 -15.53 -2.55 -20.92
C GLY A 388 -16.11 -1.66 -19.81
N SER A 389 -15.48 -1.60 -18.64
CA SER A 389 -15.88 -0.81 -17.47
C SER A 389 -14.65 -0.48 -16.61
N LEU A 390 -14.79 0.52 -15.74
CA LEU A 390 -13.77 0.93 -14.77
C LEU A 390 -14.14 0.51 -13.35
#